data_c2914e9a539281bf8731c24e256e3ba0
#
_entry.id   c2914e9a539281bf8731c24e256e3ba0
#
_cell.length_a   1.000
_cell.length_b   1.000
_cell.length_c   1.000
_cell.angle_alpha   90.00
_cell.angle_beta   90.00
_cell.angle_gamma   90.00
#
_symmetry.space_group_name_H-M   'P 1'
#
loop_
_entity.id
_entity.type
_entity.pdbx_description
1 polymer ?
#
loop_
_entity_poly.entity_id
_entity_poly.type
_entity_poly.pdbx_seq_one_letter_code
_entity_poly.pdbx_strand_id
1 'polypeptide(L)'
;DDTAYIITCGPSLSDHDVNMLKDKLQDKLVISIKQAYNILKEETDFHLLNTYNLSKYEWTKNPIVYWSLSKSYAEEQLQRIVGMKAPIDLFIPVINPPYLDRSQTTQATCNFDDFYMMEEQTEVKFGIGMMYEMAIPLSLLLGCKKIVIIGWDLGDPKQDFAPENWKHFYNDERSKITGPVQGEIAEVIASTDKLHDWFVQKEIDVKLISDSSFISNKFERIKLSDIK
;
A
#
# COMPACT_ATOMS: atom_id res chain seq x y z
N ASP A 1 8.45 18.31 7.37
CA ASP A 1 7.43 17.51 8.04
C ASP A 1 7.87 16.04 7.98
N ASP A 2 7.81 15.34 9.08
CA ASP A 2 8.23 13.95 9.23
C ASP A 2 7.06 12.95 9.03
N THR A 3 6.00 13.39 8.35
CA THR A 3 4.76 12.63 8.15
C THR A 3 4.61 12.20 6.70
N ALA A 4 4.42 10.90 6.46
CA ALA A 4 3.99 10.36 5.17
C ALA A 4 2.48 10.10 5.17
N TYR A 5 1.82 10.44 4.08
CA TYR A 5 0.41 10.15 3.84
C TYR A 5 0.30 9.07 2.77
N ILE A 6 -0.11 7.87 3.18
CA ILE A 6 -0.26 6.72 2.29
C ILE A 6 -1.72 6.59 1.87
N ILE A 7 -1.98 6.68 0.56
CA ILE A 7 -3.32 6.57 0.00
C ILE A 7 -3.47 5.20 -0.67
N THR A 8 -4.44 4.44 -0.19
CA THR A 8 -4.66 3.06 -0.65
C THR A 8 -5.96 2.93 -1.45
N CYS A 9 -6.27 1.72 -1.90
CA CYS A 9 -7.40 1.47 -2.80
C CYS A 9 -8.64 0.91 -2.10
N GLY A 10 -8.75 1.02 -0.78
CA GLY A 10 -9.92 0.51 -0.07
C GLY A 10 -11.20 1.31 -0.33
N PRO A 11 -12.37 0.70 -0.12
CA PRO A 11 -13.66 1.31 -0.42
C PRO A 11 -13.94 2.61 0.33
N SER A 12 -13.45 2.76 1.55
CA SER A 12 -13.66 3.98 2.36
C SER A 12 -13.04 5.23 1.73
N LEU A 13 -12.12 5.08 0.77
CA LEU A 13 -11.58 6.21 0.03
C LEU A 13 -12.68 6.97 -0.72
N SER A 14 -13.74 6.27 -1.17
CA SER A 14 -14.91 6.87 -1.84
C SER A 14 -15.83 7.65 -0.89
N ASP A 15 -15.68 7.49 0.42
CA ASP A 15 -16.51 8.18 1.41
C ASP A 15 -16.03 9.62 1.65
N HIS A 16 -14.84 9.96 1.14
CA HIS A 16 -14.25 11.27 1.30
C HIS A 16 -14.53 12.18 0.10
N ASP A 17 -14.76 13.46 0.38
CA ASP A 17 -14.79 14.48 -0.65
C ASP A 17 -13.39 14.65 -1.26
N VAL A 18 -13.30 14.50 -2.60
CA VAL A 18 -12.02 14.54 -3.32
C VAL A 18 -11.34 15.90 -3.21
N ASN A 19 -12.11 16.99 -3.21
CA ASN A 19 -11.53 18.32 -3.08
C ASN A 19 -10.95 18.53 -1.67
N MET A 20 -11.66 18.05 -0.65
CA MET A 20 -11.16 18.08 0.72
C MET A 20 -9.88 17.24 0.88
N LEU A 21 -9.81 16.06 0.22
CA LEU A 21 -8.58 15.26 0.19
C LEU A 21 -7.42 16.05 -0.42
N LYS A 22 -7.65 16.68 -1.57
CA LYS A 22 -6.63 17.49 -2.26
C LYS A 22 -6.17 18.66 -1.41
N ASP A 23 -7.10 19.42 -0.85
CA ASP A 23 -6.77 20.57 0.01
C ASP A 23 -5.94 20.16 1.23
N LYS A 24 -6.30 19.03 1.87
CA LYS A 24 -5.62 18.53 3.06
C LYS A 24 -4.25 17.93 2.77
N LEU A 25 -4.04 17.43 1.57
CA LEU A 25 -2.80 16.77 1.16
C LEU A 25 -1.87 17.68 0.33
N GLN A 26 -2.31 18.88 0.04
CA GLN A 26 -1.46 19.88 -0.58
C GLN A 26 -0.21 20.13 0.27
N ASP A 27 0.96 20.16 -0.38
CA ASP A 27 2.27 20.38 0.28
C ASP A 27 2.65 19.31 1.34
N LYS A 28 2.01 18.13 1.28
CA LYS A 28 2.35 16.96 2.11
C LYS A 28 3.15 15.95 1.30
N LEU A 29 3.85 15.07 2.00
CA LEU A 29 4.48 13.90 1.38
C LEU A 29 3.43 12.82 1.14
N VAL A 30 3.01 12.66 -0.12
CA VAL A 30 1.93 11.76 -0.51
C VAL A 30 2.46 10.56 -1.29
N ILE A 31 2.13 9.36 -0.80
CA ILE A 31 2.46 8.08 -1.40
C ILE A 31 1.16 7.41 -1.85
N SER A 32 0.90 7.36 -3.14
CA SER A 32 -0.30 6.73 -3.70
C SER A 32 -0.03 5.32 -4.18
N ILE A 33 -0.91 4.38 -3.81
CA ILE A 33 -0.84 2.98 -4.22
C ILE A 33 -1.80 2.76 -5.39
N LYS A 34 -1.27 2.21 -6.49
CA LYS A 34 -2.06 1.78 -7.67
C LYS A 34 -3.05 2.88 -8.12
N GLN A 35 -4.34 2.53 -8.22
CA GLN A 35 -5.40 3.41 -8.71
C GLN A 35 -5.75 4.59 -7.79
N ALA A 36 -5.30 4.61 -6.55
CA ALA A 36 -5.45 5.78 -5.70
C ALA A 36 -4.78 7.03 -6.31
N TYR A 37 -3.72 6.84 -7.10
CA TYR A 37 -3.10 7.91 -7.90
C TYR A 37 -4.10 8.67 -8.78
N ASN A 38 -5.09 7.99 -9.36
CA ASN A 38 -6.05 8.63 -10.25
C ASN A 38 -6.90 9.73 -9.58
N ILE A 39 -7.02 9.67 -8.25
CA ILE A 39 -7.75 10.67 -7.45
C ILE A 39 -6.86 11.87 -7.13
N LEU A 40 -5.58 11.63 -6.84
CA LEU A 40 -4.63 12.58 -6.27
C LEU A 40 -3.39 12.76 -7.16
N LYS A 41 -3.59 12.92 -8.48
CA LYS A 41 -2.50 13.00 -9.46
C LYS A 41 -1.52 14.12 -9.18
N GLU A 42 -2.02 15.30 -8.79
CA GLU A 42 -1.23 16.50 -8.58
C GLU A 42 -0.58 16.56 -7.18
N GLU A 43 -1.18 15.86 -6.23
CA GLU A 43 -0.70 15.80 -4.84
C GLU A 43 0.33 14.69 -4.61
N THR A 44 0.38 13.69 -5.50
CA THR A 44 1.22 12.49 -5.33
C THR A 44 2.69 12.76 -5.61
N ASP A 45 3.55 12.47 -4.64
CA ASP A 45 5.01 12.48 -4.80
C ASP A 45 5.56 11.13 -5.23
N PHE A 46 5.04 10.03 -4.66
CA PHE A 46 5.42 8.66 -5.00
C PHE A 46 4.22 7.84 -5.44
N HIS A 47 4.31 7.25 -6.62
CA HIS A 47 3.29 6.33 -7.13
C HIS A 47 3.81 4.90 -7.10
N LEU A 48 3.23 4.08 -6.23
CA LEU A 48 3.64 2.70 -6.03
C LEU A 48 2.84 1.74 -6.90
N LEU A 49 3.54 0.93 -7.65
CA LEU A 49 2.98 -0.08 -8.55
C LEU A 49 3.56 -1.47 -8.28
N ASN A 50 2.81 -2.50 -8.57
CA ASN A 50 3.31 -3.86 -8.64
C ASN A 50 3.09 -4.45 -10.03
N THR A 51 3.75 -5.56 -10.27
CA THR A 51 3.82 -6.24 -11.56
C THR A 51 2.48 -6.69 -12.13
N TYR A 52 1.46 -6.83 -11.30
CA TYR A 52 0.13 -7.27 -11.73
C TYR A 52 -0.78 -6.10 -12.09
N ASN A 53 -0.38 -4.89 -11.77
CA ASN A 53 -1.19 -3.72 -12.07
C ASN A 53 -0.86 -3.18 -13.46
N LEU A 54 -1.64 -3.59 -14.44
CA LEU A 54 -1.53 -3.17 -15.84
C LEU A 54 -2.47 -2.00 -16.17
N SER A 55 -3.02 -1.31 -15.18
CA SER A 55 -3.87 -0.14 -15.41
C SER A 55 -3.08 0.94 -16.17
N LYS A 56 -3.77 1.61 -17.08
CA LYS A 56 -3.20 2.78 -17.75
C LYS A 56 -3.32 3.97 -16.82
N TYR A 57 -2.19 4.63 -16.59
CA TYR A 57 -2.13 5.87 -15.83
C TYR A 57 -1.79 7.03 -16.73
N GLU A 58 -2.36 8.18 -16.44
CA GLU A 58 -1.95 9.45 -17.02
C GLU A 58 -1.15 10.21 -15.96
N TRP A 59 0.16 10.20 -16.09
CA TRP A 59 1.04 10.96 -15.20
C TRP A 59 1.07 12.42 -15.63
N THR A 60 0.29 13.26 -14.96
CA THR A 60 0.16 14.70 -15.23
C THR A 60 1.22 15.52 -14.51
N LYS A 61 1.60 15.11 -13.31
CA LYS A 61 2.78 15.56 -12.57
C LYS A 61 3.83 14.47 -12.66
N ASN A 62 5.09 14.77 -12.46
CA ASN A 62 6.16 13.77 -12.47
C ASN A 62 6.34 13.16 -11.06
N PRO A 63 5.46 12.28 -10.58
CA PRO A 63 5.70 11.55 -9.36
C PRO A 63 6.88 10.60 -9.56
N ILE A 64 7.58 10.28 -8.49
CA ILE A 64 8.54 9.19 -8.53
C ILE A 64 7.77 7.88 -8.63
N VAL A 65 7.86 7.21 -9.76
CA VAL A 65 7.18 5.92 -9.99
C VAL A 65 8.04 4.78 -9.48
N TYR A 66 7.54 4.12 -8.47
CA TYR A 66 8.20 3.06 -7.74
C TYR A 66 7.54 1.72 -8.05
N TRP A 67 8.25 0.84 -8.72
CA TRP A 67 7.71 -0.42 -9.19
C TRP A 67 8.37 -1.61 -8.48
N SER A 68 7.56 -2.45 -7.84
CA SER A 68 8.05 -3.72 -7.33
C SER A 68 8.06 -4.77 -8.46
N LEU A 69 9.19 -5.39 -8.65
CA LEU A 69 9.44 -6.35 -9.71
C LEU A 69 9.79 -7.72 -9.11
N SER A 70 8.95 -8.71 -9.30
CA SER A 70 9.30 -10.08 -8.93
C SER A 70 10.42 -10.63 -9.83
N LYS A 71 11.51 -11.11 -9.24
CA LYS A 71 12.63 -11.72 -9.99
C LYS A 71 12.18 -12.90 -10.88
N SER A 72 11.14 -13.64 -10.45
CA SER A 72 10.65 -14.81 -11.20
C SER A 72 9.98 -14.45 -12.52
N TYR A 73 9.51 -13.19 -12.66
CA TYR A 73 8.77 -12.72 -13.84
C TYR A 73 9.41 -11.49 -14.49
N ALA A 74 10.65 -11.19 -14.12
CA ALA A 74 11.30 -9.93 -14.46
C ALA A 74 11.29 -9.65 -15.98
N GLU A 75 11.62 -10.64 -16.80
CA GLU A 75 11.72 -10.46 -18.25
C GLU A 75 10.37 -10.18 -18.91
N GLU A 76 9.34 -10.99 -18.59
CA GLU A 76 7.99 -10.79 -19.12
C GLU A 76 7.40 -9.46 -18.66
N GLN A 77 7.64 -9.08 -17.42
CA GLN A 77 7.15 -7.86 -16.84
C GLN A 77 7.85 -6.63 -17.42
N LEU A 78 9.15 -6.70 -17.64
CA LEU A 78 9.90 -5.63 -18.32
C LEU A 78 9.38 -5.39 -19.73
N GLN A 79 9.11 -6.43 -20.49
CA GLN A 79 8.52 -6.30 -21.83
C GLN A 79 7.15 -5.61 -21.79
N ARG A 80 6.31 -5.94 -20.82
CA ARG A 80 5.00 -5.28 -20.62
C ARG A 80 5.16 -3.81 -20.24
N ILE A 81 6.07 -3.50 -19.33
CA ILE A 81 6.36 -2.14 -18.88
C ILE A 81 6.86 -1.26 -20.04
N VAL A 82 7.80 -1.76 -20.83
CA VAL A 82 8.32 -1.06 -22.02
C VAL A 82 7.17 -0.78 -22.99
N GLY A 83 6.25 -1.72 -23.18
CA GLY A 83 5.06 -1.53 -24.00
C GLY A 83 4.09 -0.46 -23.47
N MET A 84 4.07 -0.22 -22.15
CA MET A 84 3.20 0.78 -21.52
C MET A 84 3.79 2.21 -21.57
N LYS A 85 5.05 2.39 -21.92
CA LYS A 85 5.76 3.67 -21.87
C LYS A 85 5.65 4.37 -20.50
N ALA A 86 5.60 3.59 -19.43
CA ALA A 86 5.52 4.13 -18.08
C ALA A 86 6.84 4.84 -17.72
N PRO A 87 6.80 6.05 -17.17
CA PRO A 87 7.96 6.73 -16.65
C PRO A 87 8.36 6.08 -15.31
N ILE A 88 9.14 5.02 -15.35
CA ILE A 88 9.52 4.31 -14.13
C ILE A 88 10.87 4.85 -13.68
N ASP A 89 10.89 5.41 -12.47
CA ASP A 89 12.08 6.00 -11.88
C ASP A 89 12.86 4.99 -11.06
N LEU A 90 12.14 4.13 -10.31
CA LEU A 90 12.75 3.17 -9.41
C LEU A 90 12.16 1.77 -9.60
N PHE A 91 13.05 0.80 -9.75
CA PHE A 91 12.73 -0.60 -9.67
C PHE A 91 13.28 -1.17 -8.37
N ILE A 92 12.42 -1.83 -7.59
CA ILE A 92 12.88 -2.65 -6.48
C ILE A 92 12.56 -4.10 -6.79
N PRO A 93 13.59 -4.94 -6.93
CA PRO A 93 13.40 -6.37 -7.06
C PRO A 93 12.83 -6.91 -5.77
N VAL A 94 11.65 -7.52 -5.86
CA VAL A 94 11.07 -8.29 -4.77
C VAL A 94 11.64 -9.68 -4.82
N ILE A 95 12.29 -10.09 -3.75
CA ILE A 95 12.69 -11.48 -3.58
C ILE A 95 11.42 -12.28 -3.31
N ASN A 96 10.92 -12.91 -4.34
CA ASN A 96 9.88 -13.93 -4.20
C ASN A 96 10.61 -15.25 -3.91
N PRO A 97 10.64 -15.75 -2.66
CA PRO A 97 11.20 -17.05 -2.41
C PRO A 97 10.32 -18.06 -3.13
N PRO A 98 10.87 -18.84 -4.08
CA PRO A 98 10.07 -19.63 -5.01
C PRO A 98 9.29 -20.78 -4.36
N TYR A 99 9.32 -20.89 -3.05
CA TYR A 99 8.80 -22.04 -2.31
C TYR A 99 8.17 -21.71 -0.95
N LEU A 100 7.84 -20.43 -0.68
CA LEU A 100 7.06 -20.15 0.52
C LEU A 100 5.64 -20.67 0.31
N ASP A 101 5.28 -21.72 1.02
CA ASP A 101 3.88 -22.03 1.24
C ASP A 101 3.23 -20.91 2.05
N ARG A 102 1.91 -20.89 2.11
CA ARG A 102 1.19 -19.83 2.84
C ARG A 102 1.60 -19.71 4.30
N SER A 103 1.98 -20.81 4.95
CA SER A 103 2.41 -20.82 6.35
C SER A 103 3.73 -20.06 6.54
N GLN A 104 4.63 -20.16 5.59
CA GLN A 104 5.90 -19.46 5.58
C GLN A 104 5.72 -17.96 5.25
N THR A 105 4.75 -17.62 4.40
CA THR A 105 4.36 -16.22 4.14
C THR A 105 3.82 -15.58 5.40
N THR A 106 2.95 -16.25 6.14
CA THR A 106 2.42 -15.78 7.43
C THR A 106 3.52 -15.54 8.45
N GLN A 107 4.51 -16.43 8.53
CA GLN A 107 5.67 -16.25 9.41
C GLN A 107 6.51 -15.04 8.98
N ALA A 108 6.76 -14.88 7.70
CA ALA A 108 7.48 -13.74 7.16
C ALA A 108 6.74 -12.43 7.48
N THR A 109 5.41 -12.41 7.31
CA THR A 109 4.58 -11.24 7.62
C THR A 109 4.59 -10.84 9.09
N CYS A 110 4.97 -11.73 9.99
CA CYS A 110 5.10 -11.43 11.42
C CYS A 110 6.49 -10.94 11.82
N ASN A 111 7.45 -10.97 10.92
CA ASN A 111 8.79 -10.46 11.15
C ASN A 111 8.99 -9.16 10.37
N PHE A 112 8.44 -8.08 10.91
CA PHE A 112 8.46 -6.77 10.26
C PHE A 112 9.86 -6.18 10.11
N ASP A 113 10.83 -6.60 10.91
CA ASP A 113 12.24 -6.17 10.73
C ASP A 113 12.83 -6.66 9.40
N ASP A 114 12.29 -7.76 8.85
CA ASP A 114 12.68 -8.25 7.52
C ASP A 114 12.20 -7.34 6.37
N PHE A 115 11.16 -6.53 6.61
CA PHE A 115 10.63 -5.56 5.65
C PHE A 115 11.24 -4.17 5.84
N TYR A 116 11.92 -3.94 6.96
CA TYR A 116 12.60 -2.67 7.19
C TYR A 116 13.78 -2.57 6.23
N MET A 117 13.76 -1.57 5.38
CA MET A 117 14.85 -1.33 4.44
C MET A 117 16.07 -0.83 5.19
N MET A 118 17.07 -1.65 5.30
CA MET A 118 18.37 -1.21 5.77
C MET A 118 19.07 -0.41 4.67
N GLU A 119 20.02 0.46 5.04
CA GLU A 119 20.74 1.37 4.14
C GLU A 119 21.37 0.68 2.92
N GLU A 120 21.62 -0.62 2.98
CA GLU A 120 22.25 -1.41 1.92
C GLU A 120 21.26 -2.37 1.20
N GLN A 121 19.98 -2.37 1.53
CA GLN A 121 19.04 -3.28 0.90
C GLN A 121 18.65 -2.79 -0.49
N THR A 122 19.13 -3.51 -1.50
CA THR A 122 18.70 -3.35 -2.90
C THR A 122 17.50 -4.22 -3.26
N GLU A 123 17.03 -5.05 -2.34
CA GLU A 123 15.96 -6.02 -2.55
C GLU A 123 15.00 -6.02 -1.36
N VAL A 124 13.70 -6.09 -1.63
CA VAL A 124 12.65 -6.23 -0.62
C VAL A 124 12.18 -7.67 -0.59
N LYS A 125 12.02 -8.25 0.60
CA LYS A 125 11.40 -9.56 0.72
C LYS A 125 9.94 -9.47 0.26
N PHE A 126 9.48 -10.52 -0.41
CA PHE A 126 8.09 -10.63 -0.79
C PHE A 126 7.23 -10.60 0.49
N GLY A 127 6.38 -9.62 0.57
CA GLY A 127 5.42 -9.44 1.64
C GLY A 127 3.99 -9.59 1.13
N ILE A 128 3.05 -9.41 2.04
CA ILE A 128 1.64 -9.51 1.72
C ILE A 128 1.12 -8.15 1.29
N GLY A 129 1.29 -7.87 0.00
CA GLY A 129 0.78 -6.67 -0.64
C GLY A 129 1.62 -5.41 -0.41
N MET A 130 1.30 -4.40 -1.17
CA MET A 130 2.12 -3.21 -1.35
C MET A 130 2.34 -2.38 -0.09
N MET A 131 1.47 -2.50 0.91
CA MET A 131 1.66 -1.81 2.19
C MET A 131 2.93 -2.28 2.89
N TYR A 132 3.09 -3.60 3.02
CA TYR A 132 4.25 -4.19 3.70
C TYR A 132 5.50 -4.20 2.82
N GLU A 133 5.33 -4.45 1.51
CA GLU A 133 6.46 -4.54 0.58
C GLU A 133 7.09 -3.19 0.26
N MET A 134 6.27 -2.15 0.15
CA MET A 134 6.71 -0.90 -0.44
C MET A 134 6.35 0.34 0.40
N ALA A 135 5.08 0.55 0.74
CA ALA A 135 4.63 1.84 1.24
C ALA A 135 5.18 2.16 2.63
N ILE A 136 5.09 1.21 3.56
CA ILE A 136 5.66 1.35 4.90
C ILE A 136 7.19 1.45 4.84
N PRO A 137 7.91 0.51 4.18
CA PRO A 137 9.37 0.61 4.06
C PRO A 137 9.83 1.92 3.42
N LEU A 138 9.17 2.39 2.35
CA LEU A 138 9.50 3.66 1.71
C LEU A 138 9.34 4.85 2.67
N SER A 139 8.21 4.89 3.40
CA SER A 139 7.98 5.96 4.38
C SER A 139 9.09 6.03 5.44
N LEU A 140 9.54 4.86 5.90
CA LEU A 140 10.61 4.77 6.89
C LEU A 140 11.97 5.12 6.30
N LEU A 141 12.25 4.69 5.06
CA LEU A 141 13.46 5.05 4.32
C LEU A 141 13.57 6.56 4.11
N LEU A 142 12.45 7.23 3.88
CA LEU A 142 12.37 8.69 3.77
C LEU A 142 12.51 9.41 5.11
N GLY A 143 12.69 8.67 6.20
CA GLY A 143 12.89 9.21 7.55
C GLY A 143 11.61 9.61 8.28
N CYS A 144 10.44 9.22 7.77
CA CYS A 144 9.18 9.57 8.41
C CYS A 144 9.01 8.83 9.75
N LYS A 145 8.60 9.58 10.77
CA LYS A 145 8.25 9.07 12.09
C LYS A 145 6.75 9.03 12.33
N LYS A 146 5.99 9.60 11.42
CA LYS A 146 4.53 9.61 11.43
C LYS A 146 4.01 9.12 10.08
N ILE A 147 3.00 8.27 10.12
CA ILE A 147 2.36 7.73 8.92
C ILE A 147 0.84 7.87 9.10
N VAL A 148 0.20 8.52 8.15
CA VAL A 148 -1.27 8.56 8.08
C VAL A 148 -1.70 7.74 6.88
N ILE A 149 -2.51 6.70 7.10
CA ILE A 149 -2.96 5.80 6.05
C ILE A 149 -4.44 6.03 5.78
N ILE A 150 -4.79 6.30 4.52
CA ILE A 150 -6.15 6.60 4.08
C ILE A 150 -6.64 5.46 3.18
N GLY A 151 -7.82 4.91 3.50
CA GLY A 151 -8.45 3.87 2.72
C GLY A 151 -7.86 2.46 2.89
N TRP A 152 -7.17 2.18 3.97
CA TRP A 152 -6.65 0.83 4.25
C TRP A 152 -7.71 -0.02 4.96
N ASP A 153 -8.65 -0.54 4.18
CA ASP A 153 -9.82 -1.23 4.70
C ASP A 153 -9.67 -2.74 4.74
N LEU A 154 -8.90 -3.32 3.83
CA LEU A 154 -8.77 -4.76 3.61
C LEU A 154 -10.13 -5.45 3.37
N GLY A 155 -11.00 -4.79 2.63
CA GLY A 155 -12.37 -5.21 2.35
C GLY A 155 -13.34 -4.03 2.44
N ASP A 156 -14.63 -4.30 2.36
CA ASP A 156 -15.66 -3.28 2.59
C ASP A 156 -16.06 -3.28 4.06
N PRO A 157 -15.71 -2.25 4.84
CA PRO A 157 -16.02 -2.20 6.28
C PRO A 157 -17.50 -2.14 6.60
N LYS A 158 -18.35 -1.86 5.59
CA LYS A 158 -19.82 -1.81 5.72
C LYS A 158 -20.49 -3.17 5.53
N GLN A 159 -19.70 -4.20 5.22
CA GLN A 159 -20.18 -5.55 4.97
C GLN A 159 -19.48 -6.56 5.86
N ASP A 160 -20.07 -7.74 6.04
CA ASP A 160 -19.42 -8.83 6.72
C ASP A 160 -18.13 -9.23 6.03
N PHE A 161 -17.18 -9.73 6.81
CA PHE A 161 -15.91 -10.24 6.30
C PHE A 161 -16.14 -11.54 5.50
N ALA A 162 -16.72 -11.38 4.32
CA ALA A 162 -16.91 -12.44 3.34
C ALA A 162 -16.11 -12.11 2.09
N PRO A 163 -15.35 -13.05 1.53
CA PRO A 163 -14.48 -12.80 0.38
C PRO A 163 -15.18 -12.18 -0.83
N GLU A 164 -16.45 -12.51 -1.05
CA GLU A 164 -17.28 -11.96 -2.13
C GLU A 164 -17.57 -10.47 -1.98
N ASN A 165 -17.41 -9.92 -0.76
CA ASN A 165 -17.66 -8.53 -0.43
C ASN A 165 -16.41 -7.66 -0.51
N TRP A 166 -15.24 -8.25 -0.75
CA TRP A 166 -13.99 -7.51 -0.81
C TRP A 166 -13.87 -6.74 -2.11
N LYS A 167 -13.80 -5.43 -1.99
CA LYS A 167 -13.79 -4.49 -3.12
C LYS A 167 -12.69 -3.45 -2.96
N HIS A 168 -12.34 -2.87 -4.09
CA HIS A 168 -11.61 -1.61 -4.13
C HIS A 168 -12.59 -0.45 -4.31
N PHE A 169 -12.14 0.79 -4.06
CA PHE A 169 -12.97 1.98 -4.26
C PHE A 169 -13.45 2.15 -5.72
N TYR A 170 -12.67 1.69 -6.68
CA TYR A 170 -13.03 1.68 -8.10
C TYR A 170 -13.79 0.40 -8.45
N ASN A 171 -15.09 0.40 -8.37
CA ASN A 171 -16.00 -0.73 -8.57
C ASN A 171 -16.04 -1.26 -10.03
N ASP A 172 -14.92 -1.69 -10.55
CA ASP A 172 -14.89 -2.37 -11.84
C ASP A 172 -14.92 -3.90 -11.61
N GLU A 173 -15.55 -4.68 -12.49
CA GLU A 173 -15.61 -6.15 -12.38
C GLU A 173 -14.21 -6.81 -12.33
N ARG A 174 -13.20 -6.14 -12.90
CA ARG A 174 -11.82 -6.58 -12.86
C ARG A 174 -11.17 -6.35 -11.50
N SER A 175 -11.79 -5.58 -10.64
CA SER A 175 -11.29 -5.27 -9.30
C SER A 175 -11.70 -6.29 -8.25
N LYS A 176 -12.44 -7.33 -8.62
CA LYS A 176 -12.79 -8.42 -7.72
C LYS A 176 -11.54 -9.11 -7.23
N ILE A 177 -11.42 -9.19 -5.92
CA ILE A 177 -10.32 -9.87 -5.25
C ILE A 177 -10.47 -11.37 -5.48
N THR A 178 -9.47 -11.99 -6.09
CA THR A 178 -9.48 -13.44 -6.39
C THR A 178 -9.11 -14.29 -5.18
N GLY A 179 -9.45 -15.55 -5.17
CA GLY A 179 -9.23 -16.48 -4.06
C GLY A 179 -7.80 -16.52 -3.47
N PRO A 180 -6.72 -16.50 -4.27
CA PRO A 180 -5.36 -16.41 -3.72
C PRO A 180 -5.10 -15.14 -2.93
N VAL A 181 -5.57 -14.00 -3.43
CA VAL A 181 -5.42 -12.69 -2.78
C VAL A 181 -6.27 -12.60 -1.51
N GLN A 182 -7.40 -13.30 -1.46
CA GLN A 182 -8.23 -13.39 -0.26
C GLN A 182 -7.49 -13.99 0.93
N GLY A 183 -6.70 -15.06 0.69
CA GLY A 183 -5.85 -15.64 1.73
C GLY A 183 -4.80 -14.66 2.23
N GLU A 184 -4.16 -13.91 1.33
CA GLU A 184 -3.20 -12.87 1.66
C GLU A 184 -3.84 -11.78 2.54
N ILE A 185 -5.04 -11.31 2.21
CA ILE A 185 -5.74 -10.30 3.00
C ILE A 185 -6.07 -10.82 4.40
N ALA A 186 -6.54 -12.05 4.53
CA ALA A 186 -6.80 -12.64 5.83
C ALA A 186 -5.54 -12.71 6.71
N GLU A 187 -4.41 -13.03 6.12
CA GLU A 187 -3.11 -13.04 6.80
C GLU A 187 -2.67 -11.63 7.23
N VAL A 188 -2.87 -10.62 6.36
CA VAL A 188 -2.60 -9.22 6.73
C VAL A 188 -3.47 -8.80 7.90
N ILE A 189 -4.77 -9.07 7.87
CA ILE A 189 -5.68 -8.76 8.97
C ILE A 189 -5.18 -9.38 10.27
N ALA A 190 -4.85 -10.67 10.25
CA ALA A 190 -4.36 -11.39 11.43
C ALA A 190 -3.03 -10.84 11.97
N SER A 191 -2.25 -10.16 11.14
CA SER A 191 -0.94 -9.59 11.50
C SER A 191 -1.00 -8.13 11.96
N THR A 192 -2.12 -7.43 11.77
CA THR A 192 -2.17 -5.96 12.03
C THR A 192 -1.97 -5.59 13.50
N ASP A 193 -2.37 -6.44 14.44
CA ASP A 193 -2.07 -6.23 15.87
C ASP A 193 -0.57 -6.25 16.16
N LYS A 194 0.14 -7.19 15.55
CA LYS A 194 1.60 -7.32 15.69
C LYS A 194 2.32 -6.17 14.98
N LEU A 195 1.79 -5.74 13.83
CA LEU A 195 2.32 -4.58 13.12
C LEU A 195 2.20 -3.32 13.96
N HIS A 196 1.05 -3.11 14.61
CA HIS A 196 0.90 -1.99 15.53
C HIS A 196 1.95 -2.04 16.66
N ASP A 197 2.10 -3.19 17.31
CA ASP A 197 3.06 -3.36 18.42
C ASP A 197 4.50 -3.11 17.94
N TRP A 198 4.84 -3.52 16.71
CA TRP A 198 6.11 -3.24 16.09
C TRP A 198 6.32 -1.74 15.84
N PHE A 199 5.33 -1.00 15.35
CA PHE A 199 5.42 0.46 15.20
C PHE A 199 5.66 1.15 16.55
N VAL A 200 4.94 0.74 17.59
CA VAL A 200 5.16 1.26 18.95
C VAL A 200 6.59 1.01 19.41
N GLN A 201 7.12 -0.19 19.19
CA GLN A 201 8.50 -0.53 19.53
C GLN A 201 9.53 0.32 18.77
N LYS A 202 9.22 0.69 17.51
CA LYS A 202 10.10 1.53 16.66
C LYS A 202 9.86 3.04 16.85
N GLU A 203 8.99 3.43 17.78
CA GLU A 203 8.63 4.84 18.02
C GLU A 203 8.06 5.53 16.77
N ILE A 204 7.23 4.81 16.00
CA ILE A 204 6.56 5.30 14.80
C ILE A 204 5.08 5.51 15.12
N ASP A 205 4.59 6.73 14.93
CA ASP A 205 3.17 7.08 15.12
C ASP A 205 2.40 6.79 13.83
N VAL A 206 1.46 5.85 13.90
CA VAL A 206 0.63 5.46 12.74
C VAL A 206 -0.84 5.69 13.05
N LYS A 207 -1.51 6.45 12.18
CA LYS A 207 -2.93 6.77 12.29
C LYS A 207 -3.67 6.33 11.03
N LEU A 208 -4.92 5.95 11.19
CA LEU A 208 -5.77 5.51 10.09
C LEU A 208 -6.92 6.51 9.86
N ILE A 209 -7.21 6.77 8.59
CA ILE A 209 -8.46 7.39 8.14
C ILE A 209 -9.23 6.30 7.40
N SER A 210 -9.91 5.48 8.18
CA SER A 210 -10.72 4.36 7.74
C SER A 210 -11.61 3.90 8.89
N ASP A 211 -12.85 3.58 8.59
CA ASP A 211 -13.81 3.02 9.55
C ASP A 211 -13.75 1.49 9.59
N SER A 212 -12.78 0.87 8.92
CA SER A 212 -12.65 -0.58 8.85
C SER A 212 -12.38 -1.21 10.21
N SER A 213 -13.23 -2.16 10.59
CA SER A 213 -13.02 -3.01 11.75
C SER A 213 -12.06 -4.18 11.47
N PHE A 214 -11.63 -4.38 10.23
CA PHE A 214 -10.72 -5.47 9.84
C PHE A 214 -9.27 -5.18 10.18
N ILE A 215 -8.91 -3.91 10.29
CA ILE A 215 -7.61 -3.49 10.80
C ILE A 215 -7.65 -3.42 12.33
N SER A 216 -6.56 -3.79 12.98
CA SER A 216 -6.43 -3.74 14.43
C SER A 216 -7.01 -2.46 15.05
N ASN A 217 -7.81 -2.63 16.09
CA ASN A 217 -8.37 -1.52 16.87
C ASN A 217 -7.33 -0.81 17.76
N LYS A 218 -6.11 -1.32 17.82
CA LYS A 218 -5.01 -0.64 18.49
C LYS A 218 -4.58 0.64 17.77
N PHE A 219 -4.73 0.71 16.43
CA PHE A 219 -4.41 1.91 15.69
C PHE A 219 -5.38 3.05 16.01
N GLU A 220 -4.84 4.23 16.27
CA GLU A 220 -5.64 5.45 16.39
C GLU A 220 -6.33 5.76 15.06
N ARG A 221 -7.64 6.04 15.13
CA ARG A 221 -8.42 6.49 13.98
C ARG A 221 -8.71 7.97 14.11
N ILE A 222 -8.41 8.70 13.04
CA ILE A 222 -8.64 10.14 12.94
C ILE A 222 -9.57 10.44 11.75
N LYS A 223 -10.13 11.64 11.73
CA LYS A 223 -10.90 12.11 10.59
C LYS A 223 -10.00 12.85 9.60
N LEU A 224 -10.43 12.92 8.34
CA LEU A 224 -9.73 13.71 7.32
C LEU A 224 -9.60 15.19 7.73
N SER A 225 -10.60 15.73 8.44
CA SER A 225 -10.57 17.10 8.98
C SER A 225 -9.45 17.34 9.98
N ASP A 226 -8.93 16.31 10.62
CA ASP A 226 -7.90 16.43 11.67
C ASP A 226 -6.49 16.56 11.09
N ILE A 227 -6.31 16.36 9.78
CA ILE A 227 -5.08 16.70 9.06
C ILE A 227 -4.94 18.23 9.05
N LYS A 228 -3.81 18.69 9.58
CA LYS A 228 -3.48 20.13 9.71
C LYS A 228 -2.75 20.63 8.47
#